data_cfba02570a04525c18e27b0d16c53429
#
_entry.id   cfba02570a04525c18e27b0d16c53429
#
_cell.length_a   1.000
_cell.length_b   1.000
_cell.length_c   1.000
_cell.angle_alpha   90.00
_cell.angle_beta   90.00
_cell.angle_gamma   90.00
#
_symmetry.space_group_name_H-M   'P 1'
#
loop_
_entity.id
_entity.type
_entity.pdbx_description
1 polymer ?
#
loop_
_entity_poly.entity_id
_entity_poly.type
_entity_poly.pdbx_seq_one_letter_code
_entity_poly.pdbx_strand_id
1 'polypeptide(L)'
;MNILTKKLSKFSCLLLIAQCPLLTTSCSQEDVKLKQYYIDGQALYKLHCANCHQDNGQGLAGLYPPIAGSDFLKDNKNLILCSMRNGLKDTIVVNGKTYRQPMPANLQLQALDVAEIATYIYNEWGNEKTITDVKRVQKVLEGCKK
;
A
#
# COMPACT_ATOMS: atom_id res chain seq x y z
N MET A 1 -31.53 32.17 -60.50
CA MET A 1 -32.26 31.55 -59.37
C MET A 1 -31.51 30.28 -58.97
N ASN A 2 -30.76 30.18 -58.09
CA ASN A 2 -30.22 30.58 -56.86
C ASN A 2 -28.96 29.76 -56.58
N ILE A 3 -27.78 30.34 -56.86
CA ILE A 3 -26.48 29.67 -56.53
C ILE A 3 -26.09 29.95 -55.06
N LEU A 4 -26.89 30.78 -54.34
CA LEU A 4 -26.55 31.24 -52.98
C LEU A 4 -26.93 30.26 -51.85
N THR A 5 -27.80 29.30 -52.12
CA THR A 5 -28.30 28.40 -51.03
C THR A 5 -27.48 27.14 -50.81
N LYS A 6 -26.50 26.83 -51.66
CA LYS A 6 -25.64 25.65 -51.53
C LYS A 6 -24.35 25.86 -50.75
N LYS A 7 -23.98 27.10 -50.41
CA LYS A 7 -22.74 27.35 -49.64
C LYS A 7 -22.93 27.39 -48.10
N LEU A 8 -24.15 27.56 -47.60
CA LEU A 8 -24.39 27.57 -46.15
C LEU A 8 -24.44 26.18 -45.48
N SER A 9 -24.72 25.12 -46.27
CA SER A 9 -24.84 23.76 -45.72
C SER A 9 -23.51 23.09 -45.39
N LYS A 10 -22.41 23.53 -46.01
CA LYS A 10 -21.09 22.90 -45.78
C LYS A 10 -20.29 23.53 -44.62
N PHE A 11 -20.67 24.71 -44.14
CA PHE A 11 -20.02 25.34 -43.00
C PHE A 11 -20.58 24.91 -41.65
N SER A 12 -21.82 24.41 -41.62
CA SER A 12 -22.49 24.00 -40.37
C SER A 12 -21.99 22.66 -39.86
N CYS A 13 -21.40 21.82 -40.72
CA CYS A 13 -20.92 20.48 -40.30
C CYS A 13 -19.48 20.50 -39.76
N LEU A 14 -18.71 21.55 -40.04
CA LEU A 14 -17.32 21.66 -39.55
C LEU A 14 -17.20 22.25 -38.15
N LEU A 15 -18.25 22.88 -37.61
CA LEU A 15 -18.29 23.52 -36.29
C LEU A 15 -18.72 22.56 -35.15
N LEU A 16 -19.21 21.37 -35.46
CA LEU A 16 -19.70 20.40 -34.50
C LEU A 16 -18.63 19.38 -34.01
N ILE A 17 -17.43 19.41 -34.59
CA ILE A 17 -16.34 18.48 -34.22
C ILE A 17 -15.43 19.05 -33.10
N ALA A 18 -15.57 20.35 -32.77
CA ALA A 18 -14.70 21.03 -31.83
C ALA A 18 -15.15 20.95 -30.35
N GLN A 19 -16.22 20.21 -30.03
CA GLN A 19 -16.74 20.10 -28.66
C GLN A 19 -16.80 18.64 -28.17
N CYS A 20 -15.81 17.80 -28.53
CA CYS A 20 -15.60 16.60 -27.76
C CYS A 20 -14.71 17.00 -26.55
N PRO A 21 -15.25 17.18 -25.34
CA PRO A 21 -14.39 17.32 -24.17
C PRO A 21 -13.61 16.01 -24.07
N LEU A 22 -12.31 16.11 -24.28
CA LEU A 22 -11.35 15.07 -23.93
C LEU A 22 -11.50 14.82 -22.44
N LEU A 23 -12.41 13.94 -22.07
CA LEU A 23 -12.45 13.32 -20.73
C LEU A 23 -11.22 12.41 -20.62
N THR A 24 -10.05 13.02 -20.56
CA THR A 24 -8.84 12.35 -20.09
C THR A 24 -9.04 12.17 -18.59
N THR A 25 -9.66 11.07 -18.18
CA THR A 25 -9.50 10.56 -16.83
C THR A 25 -8.05 10.17 -16.67
N SER A 26 -7.21 11.15 -16.34
CA SER A 26 -5.82 10.93 -15.96
C SER A 26 -5.85 10.24 -14.62
N CYS A 27 -5.60 8.91 -14.59
CA CYS A 27 -5.17 8.26 -13.36
C CYS A 27 -3.94 9.02 -12.87
N SER A 28 -3.97 9.49 -11.62
CA SER A 28 -2.81 10.20 -11.09
C SER A 28 -1.64 9.21 -10.98
N GLN A 29 -0.42 9.71 -11.20
CA GLN A 29 0.80 8.88 -11.03
C GLN A 29 0.88 8.29 -9.62
N GLU A 30 0.32 8.98 -8.63
CA GLU A 30 0.25 8.50 -7.24
C GLU A 30 -0.69 7.30 -7.08
N ASP A 31 -1.86 7.31 -7.75
CA ASP A 31 -2.79 6.17 -7.69
C ASP A 31 -2.19 4.91 -8.32
N VAL A 32 -1.48 5.06 -9.44
CA VAL A 32 -0.78 3.96 -10.09
C VAL A 32 0.30 3.39 -9.18
N LYS A 33 1.10 4.25 -8.55
CA LYS A 33 2.16 3.85 -7.64
C LYS A 33 1.60 3.18 -6.38
N LEU A 34 0.54 3.73 -5.79
CA LEU A 34 -0.13 3.12 -4.63
C LEU A 34 -0.61 1.71 -4.96
N LYS A 35 -1.25 1.53 -6.11
CA LYS A 35 -1.73 0.23 -6.55
C LYS A 35 -0.60 -0.77 -6.76
N GLN A 36 0.53 -0.33 -7.34
CA GLN A 36 1.71 -1.19 -7.53
C GLN A 36 2.27 -1.64 -6.17
N TYR A 37 2.55 -0.69 -5.26
CA TYR A 37 3.04 -1.00 -3.91
C TYR A 37 2.11 -1.94 -3.14
N TYR A 38 0.80 -1.75 -3.30
CA TYR A 38 -0.18 -2.62 -2.64
C TYR A 38 -0.14 -4.04 -3.19
N ILE A 39 -0.07 -4.23 -4.52
CA ILE A 39 -0.04 -5.56 -5.15
C ILE A 39 1.26 -6.29 -4.82
N ASP A 40 2.41 -5.61 -4.94
CA ASP A 40 3.72 -6.19 -4.65
C ASP A 40 3.83 -6.50 -3.15
N GLY A 41 3.36 -5.58 -2.30
CA GLY A 41 3.30 -5.80 -0.85
C GLY A 41 2.40 -6.96 -0.44
N GLN A 42 1.28 -7.18 -1.13
CA GLN A 42 0.43 -8.35 -0.91
C GLN A 42 1.17 -9.65 -1.25
N ALA A 43 1.89 -9.68 -2.38
CA ALA A 43 2.67 -10.85 -2.77
C ALA A 43 3.78 -11.16 -1.76
N LEU A 44 4.52 -10.14 -1.33
CA LEU A 44 5.57 -10.26 -0.31
C LEU A 44 5.00 -10.66 1.06
N TYR A 45 3.85 -10.12 1.45
CA TYR A 45 3.17 -10.51 2.68
C TYR A 45 2.82 -12.02 2.67
N LYS A 46 2.22 -12.51 1.59
CA LYS A 46 1.90 -13.92 1.44
C LYS A 46 3.14 -14.81 1.53
N LEU A 47 4.24 -14.37 0.95
CA LEU A 47 5.48 -15.13 0.93
C LEU A 47 6.17 -15.17 2.30
N HIS A 48 6.22 -14.05 3.03
CA HIS A 48 7.07 -13.88 4.20
C HIS A 48 6.33 -13.79 5.54
N CYS A 49 5.04 -13.43 5.54
CA CYS A 49 4.32 -13.06 6.76
C CYS A 49 3.12 -13.97 7.04
N ALA A 50 2.39 -14.39 5.99
CA ALA A 50 1.10 -15.10 6.13
C ALA A 50 1.21 -16.45 6.84
N ASN A 51 2.37 -17.11 6.78
CA ASN A 51 2.57 -18.38 7.49
C ASN A 51 2.33 -18.25 9.02
N CYS A 52 2.66 -17.10 9.61
CA CYS A 52 2.44 -16.82 11.02
C CYS A 52 1.21 -15.92 11.24
N HIS A 53 1.08 -14.85 10.48
CA HIS A 53 0.03 -13.86 10.65
C HIS A 53 -1.28 -14.18 9.93
N GLN A 54 -1.31 -15.26 9.16
CA GLN A 54 -2.41 -15.73 8.30
C GLN A 54 -2.73 -14.76 7.14
N ASP A 55 -3.36 -15.28 6.08
CA ASP A 55 -3.72 -14.48 4.90
C ASP A 55 -4.68 -13.32 5.21
N ASN A 56 -5.53 -13.51 6.23
CA ASN A 56 -6.49 -12.50 6.69
C ASN A 56 -5.94 -11.58 7.78
N GLY A 57 -4.66 -11.70 8.14
CA GLY A 57 -4.03 -10.88 9.16
C GLY A 57 -4.49 -11.12 10.60
N GLN A 58 -5.26 -12.18 10.89
CA GLN A 58 -5.82 -12.46 12.23
C GLN A 58 -4.83 -13.11 13.19
N GLY A 59 -3.66 -13.52 12.70
CA GLY A 59 -2.68 -14.24 13.48
C GLY A 59 -3.14 -15.65 13.85
N LEU A 60 -2.48 -16.28 14.79
CA LEU A 60 -2.80 -17.65 15.22
C LEU A 60 -3.01 -17.73 16.73
N ALA A 61 -4.27 -17.79 17.12
CA ALA A 61 -4.83 -18.24 18.42
C ALA A 61 -4.02 -17.93 19.71
N GLY A 62 -3.31 -16.80 19.77
CA GLY A 62 -2.52 -16.42 20.94
C GLY A 62 -1.04 -16.79 20.86
N LEU A 63 -0.63 -17.44 19.80
CA LEU A 63 0.77 -17.69 19.50
C LEU A 63 1.38 -16.52 18.69
N TYR A 64 0.70 -16.14 17.62
CA TYR A 64 1.10 -15.02 16.76
C TYR A 64 0.06 -13.91 16.78
N PRO A 65 0.46 -12.65 16.98
CA PRO A 65 -0.48 -11.55 17.11
C PRO A 65 -1.21 -11.24 15.80
N PRO A 66 -2.44 -10.70 15.86
CA PRO A 66 -3.11 -10.17 14.69
C PRO A 66 -2.40 -8.91 14.17
N ILE A 67 -2.40 -8.73 12.87
CA ILE A 67 -2.09 -7.48 12.17
C ILE A 67 -3.38 -6.72 11.91
N ALA A 68 -4.41 -7.44 11.46
CA ALA A 68 -5.74 -6.87 11.25
C ALA A 68 -6.34 -6.34 12.56
N GLY A 69 -6.70 -5.05 12.56
CA GLY A 69 -7.29 -4.37 13.72
C GLY A 69 -6.33 -4.21 14.92
N SER A 70 -5.02 -4.31 14.72
CA SER A 70 -4.01 -4.20 15.76
C SER A 70 -3.82 -2.75 16.22
N ASP A 71 -3.99 -2.51 17.54
CA ASP A 71 -3.59 -1.26 18.20
C ASP A 71 -2.08 -1.08 18.13
N PHE A 72 -1.31 -2.13 18.38
CA PHE A 72 0.14 -2.11 18.32
C PHE A 72 0.68 -1.66 16.95
N LEU A 73 0.04 -2.10 15.85
CA LEU A 73 0.40 -1.70 14.49
C LEU A 73 0.22 -0.18 14.28
N LYS A 74 -0.83 0.40 14.83
CA LYS A 74 -1.13 1.84 14.72
C LYS A 74 -0.12 2.68 15.48
N ASP A 75 0.20 2.27 16.72
CA ASP A 75 0.95 3.07 17.67
C ASP A 75 2.47 2.94 17.48
N ASN A 76 2.95 1.88 16.82
CA ASN A 76 4.36 1.54 16.75
C ASN A 76 4.93 1.48 15.32
N LYS A 77 4.50 2.37 14.42
CA LYS A 77 4.85 2.34 12.98
C LYS A 77 6.34 2.11 12.70
N ASN A 78 7.24 2.83 13.37
CA ASN A 78 8.68 2.66 13.13
C ASN A 78 9.21 1.32 13.66
N LEU A 79 8.72 0.86 14.81
CA LEU A 79 9.09 -0.45 15.36
C LEU A 79 8.61 -1.57 14.43
N ILE A 80 7.42 -1.45 13.84
CA ILE A 80 6.91 -2.41 12.85
C ILE A 80 7.83 -2.49 11.63
N LEU A 81 8.27 -1.36 11.09
CA LEU A 81 9.22 -1.36 9.96
C LEU A 81 10.54 -2.04 10.34
N CYS A 82 11.07 -1.77 11.54
CA CYS A 82 12.24 -2.44 12.05
C CYS A 82 12.02 -3.95 12.23
N SER A 83 10.89 -4.35 12.79
CA SER A 83 10.62 -5.77 13.10
C SER A 83 10.44 -6.63 11.84
N MET A 84 9.94 -6.09 10.75
CA MET A 84 9.85 -6.83 9.48
C MET A 84 11.21 -7.34 9.02
N ARG A 85 12.27 -6.54 9.17
CA ARG A 85 13.62 -6.90 8.74
C ARG A 85 14.46 -7.53 9.86
N ASN A 86 14.45 -6.92 11.07
CA ASN A 86 15.35 -7.32 12.16
C ASN A 86 14.72 -8.32 13.12
N GLY A 87 13.43 -8.61 12.95
CA GLY A 87 12.67 -9.41 13.92
C GLY A 87 12.28 -8.61 15.15
N LEU A 88 11.57 -9.26 16.08
CA LEU A 88 11.18 -8.69 17.35
C LEU A 88 11.24 -9.80 18.41
N LYS A 89 12.07 -9.59 19.43
CA LYS A 89 12.28 -10.58 20.50
C LYS A 89 11.51 -10.26 21.77
N ASP A 90 11.07 -9.01 21.91
CA ASP A 90 10.41 -8.53 23.11
C ASP A 90 8.98 -9.08 23.21
N THR A 91 8.54 -9.23 24.45
CA THR A 91 7.13 -9.48 24.75
C THR A 91 6.32 -8.23 24.40
N ILE A 92 5.26 -8.39 23.63
CA ILE A 92 4.38 -7.28 23.23
C ILE A 92 2.94 -7.54 23.70
N VAL A 93 2.19 -6.45 23.81
CA VAL A 93 0.74 -6.49 24.05
C VAL A 93 0.04 -5.98 22.81
N VAL A 94 -0.89 -6.76 22.26
CA VAL A 94 -1.71 -6.41 21.10
C VAL A 94 -3.17 -6.63 21.47
N ASN A 95 -3.98 -5.59 21.34
CA ASN A 95 -5.41 -5.61 21.69
C ASN A 95 -5.65 -6.18 23.11
N GLY A 96 -4.81 -5.77 24.08
CA GLY A 96 -4.89 -6.21 25.47
C GLY A 96 -4.37 -7.62 25.75
N LYS A 97 -3.89 -8.35 24.74
CA LYS A 97 -3.36 -9.70 24.87
C LYS A 97 -1.84 -9.73 24.75
N THR A 98 -1.19 -10.48 25.64
CA THR A 98 0.28 -10.63 25.67
C THR A 98 0.76 -11.71 24.71
N TYR A 99 1.74 -11.39 23.89
CA TYR A 99 2.42 -12.30 22.97
C TYR A 99 3.91 -12.37 23.30
N ARG A 100 4.44 -13.60 23.40
CA ARG A 100 5.82 -13.88 23.81
C ARG A 100 6.64 -14.58 22.73
N GLN A 101 5.95 -15.06 21.67
CA GLN A 101 6.63 -15.73 20.58
C GLN A 101 7.46 -14.70 19.79
N PRO A 102 8.80 -14.89 19.66
CA PRO A 102 9.62 -13.98 18.88
C PRO A 102 9.22 -13.96 17.40
N MET A 103 9.21 -12.80 16.80
CA MET A 103 9.18 -12.65 15.33
C MET A 103 10.61 -12.82 14.79
N PRO A 104 10.86 -13.78 13.90
CA PRO A 104 12.20 -13.99 13.34
C PRO A 104 12.60 -12.83 12.43
N ALA A 105 13.90 -12.56 12.33
CA ALA A 105 14.43 -11.60 11.39
C ALA A 105 14.35 -12.13 9.95
N ASN A 106 14.10 -11.24 8.99
CA ASN A 106 14.25 -11.51 7.56
C ASN A 106 15.18 -10.47 6.93
N LEU A 107 16.49 -10.71 7.03
CA LEU A 107 17.52 -9.78 6.55
C LEU A 107 17.59 -9.67 5.02
N GLN A 108 16.84 -10.49 4.29
CA GLN A 108 16.77 -10.41 2.81
C GLN A 108 15.87 -9.26 2.36
N LEU A 109 14.90 -8.85 3.19
CA LEU A 109 14.01 -7.73 2.86
C LEU A 109 14.80 -6.43 2.71
N GLN A 110 14.68 -5.80 1.54
CA GLN A 110 15.22 -4.48 1.27
C GLN A 110 14.25 -3.39 1.73
N ALA A 111 14.69 -2.14 1.73
CA ALA A 111 13.82 -1.02 2.12
C ALA A 111 12.56 -0.90 1.25
N LEU A 112 12.65 -1.26 -0.04
CA LEU A 112 11.50 -1.28 -0.95
C LEU A 112 10.50 -2.36 -0.53
N ASP A 113 10.96 -3.58 -0.29
CA ASP A 113 10.08 -4.69 0.11
C ASP A 113 9.33 -4.37 1.41
N VAL A 114 10.04 -3.79 2.39
CA VAL A 114 9.44 -3.33 3.66
C VAL A 114 8.41 -2.23 3.41
N ALA A 115 8.68 -1.29 2.49
CA ALA A 115 7.75 -0.21 2.15
C ALA A 115 6.49 -0.75 1.46
N GLU A 116 6.62 -1.72 0.59
CA GLU A 116 5.52 -2.38 -0.12
C GLU A 116 4.67 -3.22 0.86
N ILE A 117 5.29 -4.06 1.69
CA ILE A 117 4.59 -4.81 2.74
C ILE A 117 3.85 -3.85 3.68
N ALA A 118 4.50 -2.77 4.14
CA ALA A 118 3.89 -1.79 5.00
C ALA A 118 2.72 -1.08 4.31
N THR A 119 2.86 -0.71 3.03
CA THR A 119 1.77 -0.14 2.24
C THR A 119 0.59 -1.11 2.19
N TYR A 120 0.82 -2.39 1.91
CA TYR A 120 -0.23 -3.40 1.89
C TYR A 120 -0.94 -3.49 3.25
N ILE A 121 -0.23 -3.76 4.35
CA ILE A 121 -0.86 -4.01 5.65
C ILE A 121 -1.61 -2.80 6.21
N TYR A 122 -1.09 -1.58 6.00
CA TYR A 122 -1.76 -0.36 6.45
C TYR A 122 -2.99 -0.01 5.60
N ASN A 123 -2.99 -0.32 4.31
CA ASN A 123 -4.16 -0.10 3.45
C ASN A 123 -5.20 -1.20 3.63
N GLU A 124 -4.79 -2.46 3.78
CA GLU A 124 -5.72 -3.59 3.92
C GLU A 124 -6.45 -3.56 5.27
N TRP A 125 -5.70 -3.39 6.36
CA TRP A 125 -6.26 -3.49 7.71
C TRP A 125 -6.16 -2.21 8.55
N GLY A 126 -5.41 -1.22 8.10
CA GLY A 126 -5.25 0.08 8.77
C GLY A 126 -6.19 1.17 8.25
N ASN A 127 -6.91 0.91 7.13
CA ASN A 127 -7.76 1.88 6.44
C ASN A 127 -7.00 3.15 6.00
N GLU A 128 -5.70 3.04 5.78
CA GLU A 128 -4.87 4.12 5.25
C GLU A 128 -4.85 4.02 3.72
N LYS A 129 -5.17 5.11 3.01
CA LYS A 129 -5.07 5.16 1.54
C LYS A 129 -3.79 5.90 1.13
N THR A 130 -2.66 5.42 1.64
CA THR A 130 -1.37 6.08 1.47
C THR A 130 -0.25 5.08 1.18
N ILE A 131 0.81 5.58 0.53
CA ILE A 131 2.04 4.83 0.31
C ILE A 131 2.96 5.00 1.52
N THR A 132 3.54 3.91 2.00
CA THR A 132 4.69 3.99 2.90
C THR A 132 5.92 4.32 2.07
N ASP A 133 6.47 5.53 2.25
CA ASP A 133 7.57 6.03 1.44
C ASP A 133 8.88 5.25 1.69
N VAL A 134 9.52 4.78 0.62
CA VAL A 134 10.74 3.96 0.70
C VAL A 134 11.93 4.70 1.32
N LYS A 135 12.06 6.03 1.09
CA LYS A 135 13.16 6.81 1.70
C LYS A 135 12.98 6.94 3.20
N ARG A 136 11.71 7.10 3.65
CA ARG A 136 11.38 7.06 5.08
C ARG A 136 11.73 5.70 5.67
N VAL A 137 11.35 4.61 5.01
CA VAL A 137 11.67 3.24 5.46
C VAL A 137 13.18 3.06 5.57
N GLN A 138 13.95 3.44 4.56
CA GLN A 138 15.41 3.35 4.57
C GLN A 138 16.00 4.06 5.80
N LYS A 139 15.59 5.32 6.05
CA LYS A 139 16.03 6.08 7.21
C LYS A 139 15.68 5.40 8.54
N VAL A 140 14.49 4.80 8.65
CA VAL A 140 14.07 4.06 9.84
C VAL A 140 14.95 2.81 10.03
N LEU A 141 15.18 2.05 8.96
CA LEU A 141 15.99 0.82 9.02
C LEU A 141 17.45 1.07 9.39
N GLU A 142 18.03 2.21 9.00
CA GLU A 142 19.37 2.64 9.40
C GLU A 142 19.45 2.91 10.92
N GLY A 143 18.35 3.38 11.52
CA GLY A 143 18.25 3.66 12.95
C GLY A 143 17.78 2.49 13.82
N CYS A 144 17.42 1.34 13.23
CA CYS A 144 16.97 0.20 13.99
C CYS A 144 18.12 -0.37 14.85
N LYS A 145 17.88 -0.56 16.15
CA LYS A 145 18.81 -1.28 17.03
C LYS A 145 18.96 -2.73 16.53
N LYS A 146 20.19 -3.18 16.45
CA LYS A 146 20.53 -4.57 16.13
C LYS A 146 20.31 -5.47 17.35
#